data_18b4331028f961f8e7779e008db03a3d
#
_entry.id   18b4331028f961f8e7779e008db03a3d
#
_cell.length_a   1.000
_cell.length_b   1.000
_cell.length_c   1.000
_cell.angle_alpha   90.00
_cell.angle_beta   90.00
_cell.angle_gamma   90.00
#
_symmetry.space_group_name_H-M   'P 1'
#
loop_
_entity.id
_entity.type
_entity.pdbx_description
1 polymer ?
#
loop_
_entity_poly.entity_id
_entity_poly.type
_entity_poly.pdbx_seq_one_letter_code
_entity_poly.pdbx_strand_id
1 'polypeptide(L)'
;MRPHVDRRQAQVLALVRARGSVRVAELARELGVSPVTLRRDIEAMAARGEIRRMHGVITRVERGRDAAGRDAPPGAGAGAADGRVPGGALRDGGGLLVGMVVPTTDYYYGDVVRGARAAVEARGARLRVGLTRYLPDEDRTQADRLLSTGAHGLLLTPNWEAGSPGPGEGDWTAGLPVATVLVERWAPPGHPAAELDRVACDHAHGAARAVQHLAGLGHRRIALASRTTPTTERLRAGYGAAVAALGLEPAPAWPPTGHGPLSDADLFARTLDYLCDAVTAGGVTAALIHSDTDAIMLIPRLQARGVRVPEDLAVITYDDEVAGMADVPLSAVAPAKREVGARAADLLLDRLSGGSALDGPRQHLELLPRLTIRQ
;
A
#
# COMPACT_ATOMS: atom_id res chain seq x y z
N MET A 1 -11.91 15.73 34.73
CA MET A 1 -12.30 15.81 33.30
C MET A 1 -12.15 17.25 32.84
N ARG A 2 -11.52 17.50 31.70
CA ARG A 2 -11.20 18.88 31.26
C ARG A 2 -12.20 19.31 30.17
N PRO A 3 -13.12 20.26 30.45
CA PRO A 3 -14.24 20.61 29.53
C PRO A 3 -13.83 20.98 28.09
N HIS A 4 -12.63 21.49 27.89
CA HIS A 4 -12.13 21.86 26.57
C HIS A 4 -11.70 20.65 25.70
N VAL A 5 -11.31 19.54 26.31
CA VAL A 5 -10.93 18.32 25.59
C VAL A 5 -12.17 17.62 25.07
N ASP A 6 -13.18 17.45 25.93
CA ASP A 6 -14.43 16.76 25.58
C ASP A 6 -15.18 17.50 24.46
N ARG A 7 -15.20 18.84 24.49
CA ARG A 7 -15.82 19.66 23.46
C ARG A 7 -15.09 19.51 22.11
N ARG A 8 -13.75 19.48 22.12
CA ARG A 8 -12.95 19.31 20.91
C ARG A 8 -13.10 17.91 20.32
N GLN A 9 -13.11 16.88 21.15
CA GLN A 9 -13.36 15.50 20.70
C GLN A 9 -14.75 15.34 20.09
N ALA A 10 -15.77 15.99 20.66
CA ALA A 10 -17.10 16.02 20.08
C ALA A 10 -17.14 16.71 18.71
N GLN A 11 -16.37 17.78 18.51
CA GLN A 11 -16.24 18.45 17.22
C GLN A 11 -15.54 17.57 16.20
N VAL A 12 -14.47 16.85 16.59
CA VAL A 12 -13.80 15.85 15.75
C VAL A 12 -14.79 14.78 15.28
N LEU A 13 -15.57 14.20 16.20
CA LEU A 13 -16.59 13.20 15.87
C LEU A 13 -17.67 13.73 14.92
N ALA A 14 -18.11 14.96 15.13
CA ALA A 14 -19.11 15.59 14.28
C ALA A 14 -18.59 15.76 12.84
N LEU A 15 -17.35 16.23 12.68
CA LEU A 15 -16.72 16.41 11.37
C LEU A 15 -16.46 15.07 10.67
N VAL A 16 -16.00 14.05 11.40
CA VAL A 16 -15.79 12.70 10.86
C VAL A 16 -17.13 12.06 10.47
N ARG A 17 -18.20 12.28 11.23
CA ARG A 17 -19.55 11.80 10.87
C ARG A 17 -20.12 12.48 9.64
N ALA A 18 -19.88 13.77 9.48
CA ALA A 18 -20.39 14.55 8.36
C ALA A 18 -19.65 14.26 7.04
N ARG A 19 -18.35 13.99 7.11
CA ARG A 19 -17.48 13.85 5.91
C ARG A 19 -17.01 12.43 5.64
N GLY A 20 -17.37 11.46 6.51
CA GLY A 20 -16.93 10.06 6.41
C GLY A 20 -15.45 9.85 6.76
N SER A 21 -14.58 10.69 6.22
CA SER A 21 -13.13 10.69 6.49
C SER A 21 -12.56 12.12 6.49
N VAL A 22 -11.55 12.39 7.35
CA VAL A 22 -10.91 13.71 7.46
C VAL A 22 -9.42 13.55 7.72
N ARG A 23 -8.59 14.36 7.09
CA ARG A 23 -7.14 14.41 7.35
C ARG A 23 -6.85 15.11 8.67
N VAL A 24 -5.96 14.55 9.48
CA VAL A 24 -5.54 15.13 10.77
C VAL A 24 -5.03 16.58 10.61
N ALA A 25 -4.27 16.85 9.55
CA ALA A 25 -3.73 18.19 9.28
C ALA A 25 -4.82 19.21 8.92
N GLU A 26 -5.84 18.80 8.16
CA GLU A 26 -7.00 19.66 7.84
C GLU A 26 -7.83 19.95 9.07
N LEU A 27 -8.07 18.92 9.89
CA LEU A 27 -8.82 19.01 11.12
C LEU A 27 -8.11 19.89 12.15
N ALA A 28 -6.78 19.82 12.26
CA ALA A 28 -5.99 20.68 13.13
C ALA A 28 -6.14 22.16 12.76
N ARG A 29 -6.12 22.44 11.46
CA ARG A 29 -6.29 23.81 10.93
C ARG A 29 -7.72 24.32 11.17
N GLU A 30 -8.72 23.50 10.90
CA GLU A 30 -10.15 23.86 11.06
C GLU A 30 -10.53 24.09 12.51
N LEU A 31 -9.99 23.28 13.43
CA LEU A 31 -10.23 23.41 14.87
C LEU A 31 -9.30 24.42 15.57
N GLY A 32 -8.34 25.01 14.84
CA GLY A 32 -7.41 26.00 15.40
C GLY A 32 -6.50 25.44 16.51
N VAL A 33 -6.14 24.14 16.42
CA VAL A 33 -5.32 23.45 17.42
C VAL A 33 -4.01 22.96 16.84
N SER A 34 -2.99 22.80 17.68
CA SER A 34 -1.74 22.23 17.21
C SER A 34 -1.92 20.78 16.74
N PRO A 35 -1.21 20.34 15.68
CA PRO A 35 -1.25 18.95 15.24
C PRO A 35 -0.91 17.94 16.35
N VAL A 36 -0.04 18.32 17.28
CA VAL A 36 0.35 17.47 18.42
C VAL A 36 -0.82 17.30 19.40
N THR A 37 -1.54 18.38 19.69
CA THR A 37 -2.73 18.34 20.58
C THR A 37 -3.82 17.48 19.95
N LEU A 38 -4.07 17.66 18.66
CA LEU A 38 -5.10 16.91 17.95
C LEU A 38 -4.74 15.42 17.85
N ARG A 39 -3.47 15.07 17.61
CA ARG A 39 -3.01 13.67 17.60
C ARG A 39 -3.32 12.95 18.90
N ARG A 40 -3.06 13.58 20.06
CA ARG A 40 -3.40 13.00 21.38
C ARG A 40 -4.90 12.76 21.54
N ASP A 41 -5.73 13.70 21.09
CA ASP A 41 -7.18 13.52 21.16
C ASP A 41 -7.64 12.37 20.26
N ILE A 42 -7.11 12.29 19.04
CA ILE A 42 -7.41 11.23 18.08
C ILE A 42 -6.96 9.87 18.62
N GLU A 43 -5.80 9.78 19.23
CA GLU A 43 -5.30 8.54 19.86
C GLU A 43 -6.22 8.08 20.99
N ALA A 44 -6.65 9.00 21.85
CA ALA A 44 -7.60 8.69 22.94
C ALA A 44 -8.96 8.24 22.39
N MET A 45 -9.45 8.83 21.31
CA MET A 45 -10.73 8.48 20.68
C MET A 45 -10.63 7.15 19.93
N ALA A 46 -9.52 6.88 19.28
CA ALA A 46 -9.25 5.60 18.60
C ALA A 46 -9.14 4.45 19.61
N ALA A 47 -8.45 4.66 20.73
CA ALA A 47 -8.37 3.70 21.83
C ALA A 47 -9.75 3.36 22.44
N ARG A 48 -10.71 4.28 22.39
CA ARG A 48 -12.11 4.04 22.80
C ARG A 48 -12.99 3.46 21.68
N GLY A 49 -12.41 3.23 20.50
CA GLY A 49 -13.15 2.70 19.35
C GLY A 49 -14.18 3.66 18.75
N GLU A 50 -14.05 4.96 18.98
CA GLU A 50 -14.97 5.99 18.49
C GLU A 50 -14.69 6.39 17.04
N ILE A 51 -13.41 6.27 16.64
CA ILE A 51 -12.88 6.54 15.30
C ILE A 51 -11.82 5.50 14.95
N ARG A 52 -11.58 5.32 13.66
CA ARG A 52 -10.45 4.54 13.14
C ARG A 52 -9.44 5.50 12.50
N ARG A 53 -8.16 5.29 12.78
CA ARG A 53 -7.08 6.06 12.18
C ARG A 53 -6.25 5.17 11.26
N MET A 54 -6.01 5.63 10.03
CA MET A 54 -5.10 4.99 9.08
C MET A 54 -4.30 6.08 8.35
N HIS A 55 -2.99 6.02 8.41
CA HIS A 55 -2.05 6.86 7.63
C HIS A 55 -2.39 8.37 7.63
N GLY A 56 -2.71 8.93 8.81
CA GLY A 56 -3.01 10.37 8.94
C GLY A 56 -4.43 10.79 8.56
N VAL A 57 -5.32 9.84 8.26
CA VAL A 57 -6.75 10.02 8.01
C VAL A 57 -7.55 9.40 9.16
N ILE A 58 -8.66 10.03 9.52
CA ILE A 58 -9.58 9.56 10.55
C ILE A 58 -10.90 9.20 9.90
N THR A 59 -11.44 8.03 10.24
CA THR A 59 -12.72 7.54 9.73
C THR A 59 -13.65 7.12 10.84
N ARG A 60 -14.94 7.03 10.52
CA ARG A 60 -15.97 6.53 11.45
C ARG A 60 -15.80 5.02 11.68
N VAL A 61 -16.01 4.56 12.88
CA VAL A 61 -16.23 3.14 13.18
C VAL A 61 -17.73 2.85 12.98
N GLU A 62 -18.06 2.09 11.93
CA GLU A 62 -19.43 1.58 11.78
C GLU A 62 -19.62 0.39 12.74
N ARG A 63 -20.52 0.55 13.70
CA ARG A 63 -21.04 -0.59 14.47
C ARG A 63 -21.95 -1.36 13.53
N GLY A 64 -21.65 -2.64 13.30
CA GLY A 64 -22.46 -3.54 12.51
C GLY A 64 -23.94 -3.42 12.88
N ARG A 65 -24.76 -3.09 11.90
CA ARG A 65 -26.21 -3.28 11.97
C ARG A 65 -26.51 -4.67 11.51
N ASP A 66 -27.08 -5.42 12.43
CA ASP A 66 -27.69 -6.72 12.20
C ASP A 66 -28.60 -6.73 10.98
N ALA A 67 -28.49 -7.82 10.23
CA ALA A 67 -29.37 -8.15 9.12
C ALA A 67 -30.83 -8.25 9.60
N ALA A 68 -31.68 -7.39 9.06
CA ALA A 68 -33.13 -7.66 9.00
C ALA A 68 -33.74 -6.85 7.85
N GLY A 69 -34.14 -7.58 6.84
CA GLY A 69 -35.23 -7.43 5.92
C GLY A 69 -35.74 -6.07 5.51
N ARG A 70 -35.74 -5.86 4.18
CA ARG A 70 -36.91 -5.26 3.51
C ARG A 70 -36.93 -5.56 2.03
N ASP A 71 -38.05 -6.12 1.68
CA ASP A 71 -38.68 -6.43 0.42
C ASP A 71 -38.31 -5.53 -0.77
N ALA A 72 -38.07 -6.19 -1.90
CA ALA A 72 -38.13 -5.64 -3.24
C ALA A 72 -39.58 -5.67 -3.75
N PRO A 73 -40.03 -4.71 -4.54
CA PRO A 73 -41.18 -4.91 -5.41
C PRO A 73 -40.74 -5.43 -6.79
N PRO A 74 -41.52 -6.30 -7.42
CA PRO A 74 -41.21 -6.89 -8.71
C PRO A 74 -41.74 -6.02 -9.86
N GLY A 75 -41.03 -6.03 -10.97
CA GLY A 75 -41.54 -5.40 -12.18
C GLY A 75 -40.65 -5.54 -13.40
N ALA A 76 -40.79 -6.64 -14.09
CA ALA A 76 -40.95 -6.87 -15.52
C ALA A 76 -39.96 -6.23 -16.52
N GLY A 77 -39.44 -7.10 -17.40
CA GLY A 77 -39.12 -6.71 -18.76
C GLY A 77 -37.92 -7.47 -19.34
N ALA A 78 -38.18 -8.67 -19.87
CA ALA A 78 -37.26 -9.36 -20.76
C ALA A 78 -37.02 -8.53 -22.02
N GLY A 79 -35.74 -8.38 -22.39
CA GLY A 79 -35.32 -7.84 -23.67
C GLY A 79 -33.89 -8.30 -23.92
N ALA A 80 -33.76 -9.48 -24.55
CA ALA A 80 -32.49 -9.89 -25.14
C ALA A 80 -32.15 -8.91 -26.26
N ALA A 81 -31.04 -8.21 -26.10
CA ALA A 81 -30.40 -7.48 -27.18
C ALA A 81 -28.94 -7.93 -27.26
N ASP A 82 -28.72 -8.70 -28.29
CA ASP A 82 -27.44 -9.02 -28.89
C ASP A 82 -26.66 -7.73 -29.14
N GLY A 83 -25.70 -7.43 -28.29
CA GLY A 83 -24.92 -6.19 -28.30
C GLY A 83 -23.46 -6.46 -28.61
N ARG A 84 -23.17 -6.93 -29.84
CA ARG A 84 -21.86 -6.71 -30.43
C ARG A 84 -21.57 -5.22 -30.40
N VAL A 85 -20.61 -4.80 -29.58
CA VAL A 85 -20.03 -3.48 -29.66
C VAL A 85 -19.19 -3.43 -30.93
N PRO A 86 -19.53 -2.57 -31.92
CA PRO A 86 -18.73 -2.42 -33.12
C PRO A 86 -17.36 -1.83 -32.72
N GLY A 87 -16.28 -2.42 -33.21
CA GLY A 87 -14.98 -1.78 -33.28
C GLY A 87 -15.09 -0.50 -34.12
N GLY A 88 -15.51 0.59 -33.48
CA GLY A 88 -15.65 1.91 -34.07
C GLY A 88 -14.39 2.71 -33.85
N ALA A 89 -13.74 3.02 -34.98
CA ALA A 89 -12.65 3.97 -35.08
C ALA A 89 -12.86 5.20 -34.20
N LEU A 90 -11.78 5.59 -33.52
CA LEU A 90 -11.56 6.87 -32.85
C LEU A 90 -11.98 8.03 -33.77
N ARG A 91 -13.18 8.54 -33.61
CA ARG A 91 -13.64 9.80 -34.21
C ARG A 91 -14.40 10.53 -33.11
N ASP A 92 -13.76 11.53 -32.60
CA ASP A 92 -14.11 12.88 -32.23
C ASP A 92 -13.24 13.32 -31.02
N GLY A 93 -12.39 14.30 -31.23
CA GLY A 93 -11.78 15.30 -30.32
C GLY A 93 -11.29 14.95 -28.91
N GLY A 94 -11.55 13.77 -28.39
CA GLY A 94 -11.17 13.33 -27.04
C GLY A 94 -10.24 12.13 -27.09
N GLY A 95 -8.91 12.36 -26.90
CA GLY A 95 -7.93 11.29 -26.78
C GLY A 95 -8.29 10.26 -25.70
N LEU A 96 -7.68 9.06 -25.75
CA LEU A 96 -7.90 7.98 -24.76
C LEU A 96 -7.83 8.52 -23.33
N LEU A 97 -8.76 8.09 -22.49
CA LEU A 97 -8.78 8.38 -21.06
C LEU A 97 -8.51 7.09 -20.28
N VAL A 98 -7.42 7.09 -19.51
CA VAL A 98 -7.06 6.03 -18.58
C VAL A 98 -7.47 6.43 -17.17
N GLY A 99 -8.17 5.55 -16.46
CA GLY A 99 -8.45 5.69 -15.04
C GLY A 99 -7.39 4.99 -14.21
N MET A 100 -6.96 5.58 -13.10
CA MET A 100 -6.05 4.93 -12.15
C MET A 100 -6.62 5.05 -10.74
N VAL A 101 -6.82 3.92 -10.07
CA VAL A 101 -7.26 3.85 -8.67
C VAL A 101 -6.07 3.46 -7.81
N VAL A 102 -5.71 4.34 -6.86
CA VAL A 102 -4.60 4.13 -5.92
C VAL A 102 -4.99 4.57 -4.51
N PRO A 103 -4.34 4.03 -3.46
CA PRO A 103 -4.66 4.43 -2.09
C PRO A 103 -4.33 5.90 -1.80
N THR A 104 -3.20 6.38 -2.30
CA THR A 104 -2.68 7.73 -2.06
C THR A 104 -1.79 8.17 -3.22
N THR A 105 -1.46 9.45 -3.28
CA THR A 105 -0.41 10.01 -4.16
C THR A 105 0.83 10.43 -3.37
N ASP A 106 0.87 10.10 -2.09
CA ASP A 106 1.99 10.38 -1.21
C ASP A 106 2.93 9.17 -1.13
N TYR A 107 4.18 9.40 -0.72
CA TYR A 107 5.18 8.37 -0.50
C TYR A 107 5.33 7.45 -1.73
N TYR A 108 5.24 6.13 -1.58
CA TYR A 108 5.42 5.10 -2.59
C TYR A 108 4.64 5.35 -3.90
N TYR A 109 3.32 5.60 -3.77
CA TYR A 109 2.44 5.73 -4.93
C TYR A 109 2.61 7.04 -5.71
N GLY A 110 3.26 8.05 -5.12
CA GLY A 110 3.58 9.28 -5.84
C GLY A 110 4.41 9.03 -7.10
N ASP A 111 5.44 8.19 -7.01
CA ASP A 111 6.28 7.81 -8.15
C ASP A 111 5.57 6.88 -9.13
N VAL A 112 4.78 5.94 -8.66
CA VAL A 112 3.97 5.06 -9.51
C VAL A 112 3.01 5.89 -10.38
N VAL A 113 2.28 6.84 -9.78
CA VAL A 113 1.37 7.75 -10.50
C VAL A 113 2.14 8.64 -11.49
N ARG A 114 3.32 9.16 -11.11
CA ARG A 114 4.17 9.95 -12.02
C ARG A 114 4.62 9.15 -13.23
N GLY A 115 5.00 7.89 -13.01
CA GLY A 115 5.38 6.97 -14.09
C GLY A 115 4.23 6.67 -15.04
N ALA A 116 3.08 6.29 -14.50
CA ALA A 116 1.87 6.02 -15.27
C ALA A 116 1.43 7.26 -16.08
N ARG A 117 1.44 8.42 -15.44
CA ARG A 117 1.08 9.69 -16.10
C ARG A 117 1.99 10.00 -17.28
N ALA A 118 3.30 9.91 -17.08
CA ALA A 118 4.26 10.21 -18.14
C ALA A 118 4.09 9.26 -19.34
N ALA A 119 3.87 7.97 -19.12
CA ALA A 119 3.64 6.99 -20.19
C ALA A 119 2.30 7.24 -20.92
N VAL A 120 1.23 7.54 -20.19
CA VAL A 120 -0.09 7.86 -20.78
C VAL A 120 -0.02 9.12 -21.64
N GLU A 121 0.60 10.20 -21.13
CA GLU A 121 0.76 11.46 -21.86
C GLU A 121 1.66 11.32 -23.10
N ALA A 122 2.73 10.53 -23.02
CA ALA A 122 3.62 10.23 -24.16
C ALA A 122 2.89 9.54 -25.32
N ARG A 123 1.81 8.81 -25.03
CA ARG A 123 0.95 8.14 -26.02
C ARG A 123 -0.25 8.98 -26.43
N GLY A 124 -0.29 10.28 -26.08
CA GLY A 124 -1.39 11.20 -26.43
C GLY A 124 -2.70 10.92 -25.68
N ALA A 125 -2.66 10.15 -24.61
CA ALA A 125 -3.79 9.84 -23.75
C ALA A 125 -3.78 10.71 -22.49
N ARG A 126 -4.85 10.63 -21.70
CA ARG A 126 -5.01 11.37 -20.43
C ARG A 126 -5.19 10.42 -19.28
N LEU A 127 -4.59 10.74 -18.12
CA LEU A 127 -4.75 9.98 -16.89
C LEU A 127 -5.66 10.73 -15.92
N ARG A 128 -6.65 10.03 -15.36
CA ARG A 128 -7.43 10.47 -14.19
C ARG A 128 -7.19 9.55 -13.03
N VAL A 129 -7.00 10.13 -11.82
CA VAL A 129 -6.70 9.37 -10.61
C VAL A 129 -7.90 9.42 -9.67
N GLY A 130 -8.29 8.26 -9.16
CA GLY A 130 -9.19 8.05 -8.04
C GLY A 130 -8.39 7.66 -6.80
N LEU A 131 -8.69 8.27 -5.66
CA LEU A 131 -8.00 7.99 -4.40
C LEU A 131 -8.93 7.27 -3.44
N THR A 132 -8.50 6.13 -2.92
CA THR A 132 -9.30 5.31 -2.00
C THR A 132 -8.97 5.56 -0.54
N ARG A 133 -7.81 6.16 -0.24
CA ARG A 133 -7.34 6.44 1.13
C ARG A 133 -7.29 5.20 2.03
N TYR A 134 -7.01 4.03 1.44
CA TYR A 134 -7.02 2.74 2.12
C TYR A 134 -8.39 2.35 2.70
N LEU A 135 -9.49 2.84 2.11
CA LEU A 135 -10.86 2.45 2.47
C LEU A 135 -11.32 1.34 1.51
N PRO A 136 -11.62 0.13 2.00
CA PRO A 136 -11.91 -1.03 1.14
C PRO A 136 -13.08 -0.79 0.16
N ASP A 137 -14.15 -0.16 0.62
CA ASP A 137 -15.35 0.10 -0.19
C ASP A 137 -15.14 1.18 -1.26
N GLU A 138 -14.06 1.97 -1.14
CA GLU A 138 -13.74 3.03 -2.09
C GLU A 138 -13.12 2.50 -3.38
N ASP A 139 -12.55 1.32 -3.41
CA ASP A 139 -11.92 0.76 -4.62
C ASP A 139 -12.94 0.68 -5.77
N ARG A 140 -14.07 0.04 -5.52
CA ARG A 140 -15.15 -0.09 -6.50
C ARG A 140 -15.80 1.25 -6.80
N THR A 141 -16.07 2.05 -5.78
CA THR A 141 -16.65 3.40 -5.94
C THR A 141 -15.80 4.27 -6.86
N GLN A 142 -14.48 4.28 -6.68
CA GLN A 142 -13.59 5.07 -7.52
C GLN A 142 -13.47 4.50 -8.94
N ALA A 143 -13.46 3.17 -9.10
CA ALA A 143 -13.47 2.52 -10.40
C ALA A 143 -14.75 2.88 -11.18
N ASP A 144 -15.93 2.72 -10.58
CA ASP A 144 -17.24 3.04 -11.19
C ASP A 144 -17.33 4.53 -11.56
N ARG A 145 -16.81 5.42 -10.71
CA ARG A 145 -16.74 6.86 -10.99
C ARG A 145 -15.86 7.16 -12.21
N LEU A 146 -14.69 6.53 -12.31
CA LEU A 146 -13.79 6.73 -13.45
C LEU A 146 -14.43 6.21 -14.75
N LEU A 147 -15.07 5.05 -14.71
CA LEU A 147 -15.81 4.48 -15.84
C LEU A 147 -16.96 5.40 -16.28
N SER A 148 -17.76 5.92 -15.34
CA SER A 148 -18.86 6.85 -15.66
C SER A 148 -18.38 8.17 -16.28
N THR A 149 -17.12 8.55 -16.06
CA THR A 149 -16.49 9.71 -16.69
C THR A 149 -15.79 9.38 -18.02
N GLY A 150 -16.00 8.17 -18.56
CA GLY A 150 -15.51 7.74 -19.86
C GLY A 150 -14.10 7.18 -19.87
N ALA A 151 -13.62 6.59 -18.77
CA ALA A 151 -12.36 5.86 -18.79
C ALA A 151 -12.46 4.65 -19.71
N HIS A 152 -11.50 4.51 -20.63
CA HIS A 152 -11.42 3.43 -21.61
C HIS A 152 -10.72 2.19 -21.06
N GLY A 153 -9.96 2.34 -19.98
CA GLY A 153 -9.26 1.27 -19.27
C GLY A 153 -8.84 1.72 -17.88
N LEU A 154 -8.50 0.76 -17.02
CA LEU A 154 -8.20 1.01 -15.62
C LEU A 154 -6.85 0.43 -15.20
N LEU A 155 -6.12 1.20 -14.40
CA LEU A 155 -4.99 0.78 -13.58
C LEU A 155 -5.50 0.67 -12.13
N LEU A 156 -5.44 -0.50 -11.52
CA LEU A 156 -6.03 -0.72 -10.20
C LEU A 156 -4.99 -1.15 -9.16
N THR A 157 -5.01 -0.48 -8.03
CA THR A 157 -4.31 -0.87 -6.80
C THR A 157 -5.34 -1.10 -5.69
N PRO A 158 -6.04 -2.26 -5.67
CA PRO A 158 -7.04 -2.53 -4.65
C PRO A 158 -6.45 -2.54 -3.22
N ASN A 159 -7.28 -2.19 -2.23
CA ASN A 159 -6.87 -2.11 -0.82
C ASN A 159 -6.91 -3.50 -0.14
N TRP A 160 -6.32 -4.51 -0.75
CA TRP A 160 -6.14 -5.81 -0.14
C TRP A 160 -5.07 -5.75 0.94
N GLU A 161 -5.43 -6.08 2.18
CA GLU A 161 -4.57 -5.87 3.36
C GLU A 161 -3.21 -6.58 3.23
N ALA A 162 -3.22 -7.80 2.74
CA ALA A 162 -2.00 -8.59 2.51
C ALA A 162 -1.39 -8.39 1.11
N GLY A 163 -1.86 -7.41 0.33
CA GLY A 163 -1.46 -7.24 -1.08
C GLY A 163 -2.07 -8.24 -2.04
N SER A 164 -2.79 -9.23 -1.52
CA SER A 164 -3.58 -10.22 -2.24
C SER A 164 -4.99 -10.30 -1.63
N PRO A 165 -6.03 -10.64 -2.45
CA PRO A 165 -7.39 -10.68 -1.97
C PRO A 165 -7.65 -11.90 -1.09
N GLY A 166 -8.48 -11.72 -0.07
CA GLY A 166 -9.13 -12.79 0.64
C GLY A 166 -10.27 -13.44 -0.17
N PRO A 167 -10.88 -14.52 0.35
CA PRO A 167 -12.02 -15.17 -0.32
C PRO A 167 -13.19 -14.18 -0.58
N GLY A 168 -13.58 -14.03 -1.86
CA GLY A 168 -14.63 -13.10 -2.29
C GLY A 168 -14.26 -11.62 -2.29
N GLU A 169 -13.08 -11.26 -1.80
CA GLU A 169 -12.58 -9.89 -1.83
C GLU A 169 -12.07 -9.56 -3.23
N GLY A 170 -12.60 -8.51 -3.85
CA GLY A 170 -12.14 -8.06 -5.17
C GLY A 170 -12.65 -8.85 -6.36
N ASP A 171 -13.59 -9.79 -6.20
CA ASP A 171 -14.22 -10.54 -7.32
C ASP A 171 -14.78 -9.61 -8.40
N TRP A 172 -15.24 -8.43 -8.01
CA TRP A 172 -15.78 -7.42 -8.92
C TRP A 172 -14.78 -6.93 -9.97
N THR A 173 -13.48 -7.09 -9.74
CA THR A 173 -12.43 -6.62 -10.65
C THR A 173 -12.44 -7.36 -11.99
N ALA A 174 -12.80 -8.65 -11.99
CA ALA A 174 -12.91 -9.46 -13.21
C ALA A 174 -14.15 -9.14 -14.04
N GLY A 175 -15.17 -8.55 -13.43
CA GLY A 175 -16.41 -8.12 -14.11
C GLY A 175 -16.38 -6.71 -14.68
N LEU A 176 -15.22 -6.04 -14.69
CA LEU A 176 -15.09 -4.71 -15.24
C LEU A 176 -15.25 -4.71 -16.77
N PRO A 177 -15.99 -3.75 -17.34
CA PRO A 177 -16.31 -3.72 -18.78
C PRO A 177 -15.15 -3.21 -19.66
N VAL A 178 -14.00 -2.94 -19.09
CA VAL A 178 -12.83 -2.37 -19.77
C VAL A 178 -11.54 -3.14 -19.44
N ALA A 179 -10.54 -3.03 -20.30
CA ALA A 179 -9.21 -3.57 -20.03
C ALA A 179 -8.70 -3.01 -18.70
N THR A 180 -8.18 -3.89 -17.86
CA THR A 180 -7.74 -3.55 -16.51
C THR A 180 -6.38 -4.19 -16.22
N VAL A 181 -5.49 -3.43 -15.61
CA VAL A 181 -4.16 -3.89 -15.15
C VAL A 181 -4.07 -3.69 -13.64
N LEU A 182 -3.73 -4.75 -12.91
CA LEU A 182 -3.38 -4.65 -11.50
C LEU A 182 -1.99 -4.02 -11.33
N VAL A 183 -1.89 -3.11 -10.38
CA VAL A 183 -0.64 -2.41 -10.04
C VAL A 183 -0.28 -2.68 -8.59
N GLU A 184 0.90 -3.23 -8.36
CA GLU A 184 1.40 -3.53 -7.01
C GLU A 184 0.46 -4.42 -6.17
N ARG A 185 -0.26 -5.32 -6.84
CA ARG A 185 -1.15 -6.30 -6.20
C ARG A 185 -1.05 -7.65 -6.89
N TRP A 186 -1.30 -8.69 -6.12
CA TRP A 186 -1.23 -10.08 -6.56
C TRP A 186 -2.55 -10.78 -6.24
N ALA A 187 -3.01 -11.61 -7.14
CA ALA A 187 -4.14 -12.50 -6.89
C ALA A 187 -3.69 -13.96 -6.97
N PRO A 188 -4.13 -14.81 -6.05
CA PRO A 188 -3.76 -16.24 -6.07
C PRO A 188 -4.42 -16.95 -7.24
N PRO A 189 -3.83 -18.06 -7.73
CA PRO A 189 -4.45 -18.90 -8.75
C PRO A 189 -5.86 -19.30 -8.36
N GLY A 190 -6.80 -19.21 -9.30
CA GLY A 190 -8.22 -19.49 -9.06
C GLY A 190 -9.05 -18.30 -8.58
N HIS A 191 -8.43 -17.20 -8.19
CA HIS A 191 -9.14 -15.95 -7.93
C HIS A 191 -9.42 -15.22 -9.24
N PRO A 192 -10.63 -14.63 -9.46
CA PRO A 192 -10.97 -13.96 -10.71
C PRO A 192 -9.97 -12.86 -11.13
N ALA A 193 -9.41 -12.13 -10.18
CA ALA A 193 -8.39 -11.10 -10.45
C ALA A 193 -7.03 -11.67 -10.93
N ALA A 194 -6.79 -12.99 -10.81
CA ALA A 194 -5.58 -13.61 -11.36
C ALA A 194 -5.56 -13.61 -12.88
N GLU A 195 -6.74 -13.49 -13.51
CA GLU A 195 -6.91 -13.41 -14.96
C GLU A 195 -6.75 -11.98 -15.51
N LEU A 196 -6.35 -11.01 -14.68
CA LEU A 196 -6.02 -9.67 -15.11
C LEU A 196 -4.53 -9.56 -15.45
N ASP A 197 -4.18 -8.64 -16.33
CA ASP A 197 -2.79 -8.22 -16.49
C ASP A 197 -2.28 -7.59 -15.18
N ARG A 198 -0.99 -7.73 -14.90
CA ARG A 198 -0.38 -7.24 -13.67
C ARG A 198 1.01 -6.68 -13.90
N VAL A 199 1.31 -5.56 -13.24
CA VAL A 199 2.67 -5.05 -13.10
C VAL A 199 2.94 -4.73 -11.63
N ALA A 200 4.02 -5.28 -11.10
CA ALA A 200 4.41 -5.08 -9.70
C ALA A 200 5.94 -5.08 -9.57
N CYS A 201 6.43 -4.61 -8.42
CA CYS A 201 7.81 -4.80 -8.03
C CYS A 201 8.00 -6.18 -7.38
N ASP A 202 9.10 -6.88 -7.68
CA ASP A 202 9.45 -8.13 -6.99
C ASP A 202 10.05 -7.83 -5.62
N HIS A 203 9.16 -7.62 -4.66
CA HIS A 203 9.54 -7.34 -3.28
C HIS A 203 10.24 -8.51 -2.60
N ALA A 204 9.96 -9.75 -3.01
CA ALA A 204 10.64 -10.92 -2.46
C ALA A 204 12.11 -10.93 -2.91
N HIS A 205 12.37 -10.67 -4.18
CA HIS A 205 13.73 -10.49 -4.69
C HIS A 205 14.46 -9.35 -3.97
N GLY A 206 13.78 -8.23 -3.74
CA GLY A 206 14.36 -7.08 -3.03
C GLY A 206 14.81 -7.42 -1.61
N ALA A 207 13.96 -8.10 -0.84
CA ALA A 207 14.31 -8.57 0.50
C ALA A 207 15.47 -9.58 0.48
N ALA A 208 15.44 -10.53 -0.46
CA ALA A 208 16.52 -11.51 -0.63
C ALA A 208 17.85 -10.82 -0.96
N ARG A 209 17.86 -9.81 -1.81
CA ARG A 209 19.05 -9.02 -2.16
C ARG A 209 19.65 -8.29 -0.97
N ALA A 210 18.79 -7.71 -0.10
CA ALA A 210 19.26 -7.08 1.14
C ALA A 210 19.94 -8.10 2.07
N VAL A 211 19.30 -9.26 2.28
CA VAL A 211 19.85 -10.34 3.11
C VAL A 211 21.16 -10.87 2.53
N GLN A 212 21.23 -11.11 1.21
CA GLN A 212 22.46 -11.54 0.53
C GLN A 212 23.61 -10.55 0.72
N HIS A 213 23.33 -9.26 0.62
CA HIS A 213 24.33 -8.22 0.83
C HIS A 213 24.86 -8.24 2.27
N LEU A 214 23.97 -8.25 3.27
CA LEU A 214 24.37 -8.31 4.68
C LEU A 214 25.14 -9.60 5.00
N ALA A 215 24.71 -10.73 4.47
CA ALA A 215 25.44 -12.01 4.63
C ALA A 215 26.82 -11.95 3.97
N GLY A 216 26.97 -11.29 2.82
CA GLY A 216 28.26 -11.04 2.17
C GLY A 216 29.21 -10.17 2.97
N LEU A 217 28.69 -9.31 3.85
CA LEU A 217 29.47 -8.54 4.84
C LEU A 217 29.83 -9.34 6.10
N GLY A 218 29.40 -10.61 6.18
CA GLY A 218 29.73 -11.50 7.30
C GLY A 218 28.63 -11.63 8.36
N HIS A 219 27.49 -10.94 8.23
CA HIS A 219 26.38 -11.09 9.16
C HIS A 219 25.72 -12.46 9.01
N ARG A 220 25.61 -13.20 10.12
CA ARG A 220 25.07 -14.58 10.12
C ARG A 220 23.66 -14.64 10.69
N ARG A 221 23.27 -13.67 11.50
CA ARG A 221 21.93 -13.55 12.09
C ARG A 221 21.38 -12.16 11.79
N ILE A 222 20.40 -12.10 10.88
CA ILE A 222 19.84 -10.87 10.32
C ILE A 222 18.36 -10.80 10.71
N ALA A 223 17.93 -9.71 11.31
CA ALA A 223 16.51 -9.50 11.66
C ALA A 223 15.71 -8.93 10.50
N LEU A 224 14.41 -9.22 10.46
CA LEU A 224 13.44 -8.53 9.64
C LEU A 224 12.45 -7.80 10.54
N ALA A 225 12.35 -6.49 10.42
CA ALA A 225 11.30 -5.67 11.05
C ALA A 225 10.44 -5.01 9.99
N SER A 226 9.15 -5.32 9.97
CA SER A 226 8.21 -4.78 8.98
C SER A 226 6.84 -4.57 9.61
N ARG A 227 6.22 -3.44 9.33
CA ARG A 227 4.79 -3.22 9.62
C ARG A 227 3.93 -4.16 8.76
N THR A 228 2.69 -4.38 9.16
CA THR A 228 1.70 -5.02 8.29
C THR A 228 1.30 -4.06 7.18
N THR A 229 1.69 -4.39 5.97
CA THR A 229 1.41 -3.66 4.73
C THR A 229 1.14 -4.66 3.62
N PRO A 230 0.56 -4.26 2.49
CA PRO A 230 0.41 -5.15 1.33
C PRO A 230 1.71 -5.81 0.83
N THR A 231 2.86 -5.22 1.15
CA THR A 231 4.19 -5.70 0.74
C THR A 231 4.79 -6.75 1.70
N THR A 232 4.33 -6.77 2.95
CA THR A 232 4.97 -7.52 4.05
C THR A 232 5.11 -9.00 3.79
N GLU A 233 4.10 -9.66 3.23
CA GLU A 233 4.17 -11.11 2.95
C GLU A 233 5.26 -11.43 1.92
N ARG A 234 5.41 -10.60 0.90
CA ARG A 234 6.46 -10.75 -0.11
C ARG A 234 7.85 -10.53 0.48
N LEU A 235 7.99 -9.52 1.35
CA LEU A 235 9.25 -9.27 2.06
C LEU A 235 9.64 -10.47 2.94
N ARG A 236 8.69 -11.03 3.69
CA ARG A 236 8.91 -12.22 4.52
C ARG A 236 9.30 -13.45 3.71
N ALA A 237 8.62 -13.67 2.58
CA ALA A 237 8.92 -14.77 1.69
C ALA A 237 10.35 -14.68 1.14
N GLY A 238 10.76 -13.51 0.64
CA GLY A 238 12.11 -13.29 0.09
C GLY A 238 13.19 -13.36 1.18
N TYR A 239 12.94 -12.77 2.34
CA TYR A 239 13.83 -12.87 3.50
C TYR A 239 14.02 -14.33 3.93
N GLY A 240 12.94 -15.06 4.13
CA GLY A 240 12.99 -16.48 4.55
C GLY A 240 13.70 -17.36 3.53
N ALA A 241 13.44 -17.16 2.24
CA ALA A 241 14.11 -17.88 1.17
C ALA A 241 15.63 -17.63 1.17
N ALA A 242 16.06 -16.37 1.36
CA ALA A 242 17.48 -16.03 1.41
C ALA A 242 18.16 -16.58 2.67
N VAL A 243 17.52 -16.49 3.84
CA VAL A 243 18.03 -17.07 5.09
C VAL A 243 18.27 -18.56 4.93
N ALA A 244 17.31 -19.29 4.36
CA ALA A 244 17.42 -20.73 4.11
C ALA A 244 18.51 -21.06 3.09
N ALA A 245 18.53 -20.38 1.95
CA ALA A 245 19.48 -20.64 0.87
C ALA A 245 20.93 -20.37 1.24
N LEU A 246 21.16 -19.37 2.13
CA LEU A 246 22.50 -19.01 2.60
C LEU A 246 22.91 -19.73 3.90
N GLY A 247 22.05 -20.59 4.44
CA GLY A 247 22.30 -21.29 5.71
C GLY A 247 22.56 -20.32 6.87
N LEU A 248 21.81 -19.21 6.91
CA LEU A 248 21.93 -18.23 7.99
C LEU A 248 21.24 -18.72 9.26
N GLU A 249 21.69 -18.21 10.40
CA GLU A 249 21.05 -18.50 11.66
C GLU A 249 19.70 -17.77 11.75
N PRO A 250 18.63 -18.43 12.25
CA PRO A 250 17.34 -17.79 12.39
C PRO A 250 17.40 -16.65 13.41
N ALA A 251 16.91 -15.48 13.03
CA ALA A 251 16.65 -14.39 13.97
C ALA A 251 15.30 -14.59 14.67
N PRO A 252 15.08 -13.96 15.84
CA PRO A 252 13.74 -13.94 16.46
C PRO A 252 12.67 -13.49 15.46
N ALA A 253 11.50 -14.11 15.53
CA ALA A 253 10.40 -13.79 14.61
C ALA A 253 9.79 -12.42 14.95
N TRP A 254 9.45 -11.64 13.91
CA TRP A 254 8.70 -10.42 14.02
C TRP A 254 7.38 -10.52 13.21
N PRO A 255 6.26 -10.00 13.68
CA PRO A 255 6.02 -9.48 15.04
C PRO A 255 6.04 -10.60 16.09
N PRO A 256 6.38 -10.27 17.36
CA PRO A 256 6.20 -11.22 18.46
C PRO A 256 4.75 -11.67 18.53
N THR A 257 4.54 -12.99 18.55
CA THR A 257 3.20 -13.60 18.52
C THR A 257 2.37 -13.22 19.75
N GLY A 258 1.05 -13.06 19.57
CA GLY A 258 0.08 -13.08 20.66
C GLY A 258 -0.67 -11.79 21.00
N HIS A 259 -0.79 -10.83 20.10
CA HIS A 259 -1.49 -9.58 20.39
C HIS A 259 -2.45 -9.18 19.26
N GLY A 260 -3.64 -8.68 19.61
CA GLY A 260 -4.61 -8.11 18.68
C GLY A 260 -4.10 -6.83 17.96
N PRO A 261 -4.95 -6.14 17.22
CA PRO A 261 -4.57 -4.95 16.46
C PRO A 261 -3.93 -3.89 17.37
N LEU A 262 -2.70 -3.48 17.02
CA LEU A 262 -1.91 -2.50 17.76
C LEU A 262 -2.09 -1.10 17.19
N SER A 263 -1.99 -0.07 18.03
CA SER A 263 -1.82 1.29 17.53
C SER A 263 -0.45 1.47 16.86
N ASP A 264 -0.32 2.46 15.98
CA ASP A 264 0.98 2.79 15.36
C ASP A 264 2.08 3.05 16.40
N ALA A 265 1.72 3.67 17.52
CA ALA A 265 2.66 3.95 18.62
C ALA A 265 3.10 2.68 19.34
N ASP A 266 2.16 1.76 19.63
CA ASP A 266 2.48 0.48 20.26
C ASP A 266 3.31 -0.41 19.35
N LEU A 267 2.98 -0.44 18.06
CA LEU A 267 3.74 -1.19 17.06
C LEU A 267 5.18 -0.66 16.97
N PHE A 268 5.33 0.67 16.94
CA PHE A 268 6.65 1.31 16.93
C PHE A 268 7.46 0.97 18.19
N ALA A 269 6.85 1.09 19.38
CA ALA A 269 7.52 0.75 20.65
C ALA A 269 7.96 -0.72 20.66
N ARG A 270 7.12 -1.63 20.22
CA ARG A 270 7.47 -3.07 20.12
C ARG A 270 8.56 -3.36 19.11
N THR A 271 8.58 -2.65 17.98
CA THR A 271 9.65 -2.78 16.99
C THR A 271 10.97 -2.36 17.59
N LEU A 272 10.98 -1.29 18.37
CA LEU A 272 12.16 -0.82 19.07
C LEU A 272 12.63 -1.83 20.13
N ASP A 273 11.71 -2.36 20.97
CA ASP A 273 12.02 -3.38 21.98
C ASP A 273 12.56 -4.65 21.32
N TYR A 274 11.88 -5.13 20.26
CA TYR A 274 12.32 -6.30 19.49
C TYR A 274 13.74 -6.15 18.96
N LEU A 275 14.08 -5.01 18.34
CA LEU A 275 15.42 -4.81 17.79
C LEU A 275 16.49 -4.71 18.90
N CYS A 276 16.19 -4.06 20.01
CA CYS A 276 17.09 -4.03 21.16
C CYS A 276 17.36 -5.44 21.70
N ASP A 277 16.30 -6.23 21.94
CA ASP A 277 16.42 -7.59 22.45
C ASP A 277 17.10 -8.52 21.45
N ALA A 278 16.80 -8.38 20.16
CA ALA A 278 17.44 -9.15 19.11
C ALA A 278 18.98 -8.93 19.06
N VAL A 279 19.43 -7.70 19.29
CA VAL A 279 20.85 -7.37 19.34
C VAL A 279 21.47 -7.87 20.66
N THR A 280 20.90 -7.51 21.81
CA THR A 280 21.54 -7.71 23.12
C THR A 280 21.48 -9.15 23.61
N ALA A 281 20.38 -9.86 23.37
CA ALA A 281 20.16 -11.24 23.79
C ALA A 281 20.14 -12.24 22.62
N GLY A 282 19.73 -11.79 21.44
CA GLY A 282 19.52 -12.65 20.26
C GLY A 282 20.73 -12.79 19.34
N GLY A 283 21.83 -12.05 19.56
CA GLY A 283 23.03 -12.09 18.72
C GLY A 283 22.81 -11.63 17.27
N VAL A 284 21.77 -10.84 17.02
CA VAL A 284 21.52 -10.19 15.72
C VAL A 284 22.51 -9.06 15.53
N THR A 285 23.15 -9.01 14.37
CA THR A 285 24.14 -7.97 14.02
C THR A 285 23.73 -7.14 12.81
N ALA A 286 22.64 -7.50 12.15
CA ALA A 286 22.09 -6.73 11.04
C ALA A 286 20.57 -6.83 10.98
N ALA A 287 19.91 -5.84 10.35
CA ALA A 287 18.48 -5.85 10.16
C ALA A 287 18.07 -5.29 8.78
N LEU A 288 17.03 -5.89 8.21
CA LEU A 288 16.22 -5.30 7.15
C LEU A 288 14.99 -4.66 7.78
N ILE A 289 14.84 -3.34 7.65
CA ILE A 289 13.73 -2.57 8.24
C ILE A 289 12.85 -2.00 7.13
N HIS A 290 11.57 -2.36 7.13
CA HIS A 290 10.54 -1.79 6.26
C HIS A 290 9.56 -0.95 7.11
N SER A 291 9.49 0.40 6.91
CA SER A 291 10.04 1.20 5.81
C SER A 291 11.27 2.04 6.24
N ASP A 292 11.80 2.81 5.30
CA ASP A 292 12.87 3.78 5.58
C ASP A 292 12.43 4.89 6.54
N THR A 293 11.17 5.31 6.49
CA THR A 293 10.57 6.23 7.46
C THR A 293 10.62 5.66 8.88
N ASP A 294 10.32 4.36 9.03
CA ASP A 294 10.41 3.71 10.34
C ASP A 294 11.89 3.59 10.79
N ALA A 295 12.79 3.25 9.88
CA ALA A 295 14.21 3.14 10.19
C ALA A 295 14.79 4.48 10.70
N ILE A 296 14.50 5.59 10.03
CA ILE A 296 14.95 6.95 10.46
C ILE A 296 14.44 7.28 11.87
N MET A 297 13.23 6.85 12.23
CA MET A 297 12.70 7.08 13.57
C MET A 297 13.27 6.12 14.62
N LEU A 298 13.56 4.88 14.24
CA LEU A 298 14.05 3.83 15.14
C LEU A 298 15.52 4.04 15.52
N ILE A 299 16.38 4.40 14.56
CA ILE A 299 17.83 4.46 14.76
C ILE A 299 18.23 5.39 15.93
N PRO A 300 17.78 6.63 16.04
CA PRO A 300 18.13 7.48 17.17
C PRO A 300 17.68 6.92 18.52
N ARG A 301 16.59 6.15 18.53
CA ARG A 301 16.06 5.52 19.75
C ARG A 301 16.82 4.24 20.13
N LEU A 302 17.30 3.48 19.15
CA LEU A 302 18.22 2.37 19.36
C LEU A 302 19.52 2.88 19.98
N GLN A 303 20.08 3.95 19.43
CA GLN A 303 21.29 4.60 19.94
C GLN A 303 21.09 5.11 21.37
N ALA A 304 19.95 5.72 21.68
CA ALA A 304 19.61 6.14 23.04
C ALA A 304 19.48 4.98 24.03
N ARG A 305 19.27 3.75 23.54
CA ARG A 305 19.27 2.51 24.33
C ARG A 305 20.61 1.76 24.31
N GLY A 306 21.65 2.36 23.76
CA GLY A 306 23.01 1.82 23.74
C GLY A 306 23.32 0.88 22.57
N VAL A 307 22.43 0.73 21.58
CA VAL A 307 22.68 -0.02 20.34
C VAL A 307 23.27 0.91 19.30
N ARG A 308 24.54 0.77 18.98
CA ARG A 308 25.22 1.59 17.97
C ARG A 308 24.83 1.11 16.56
N VAL A 309 24.54 2.06 15.67
CA VAL A 309 24.25 1.80 14.26
C VAL A 309 25.27 2.59 13.43
N PRO A 310 26.08 1.94 12.60
CA PRO A 310 26.00 0.53 12.18
C PRO A 310 26.78 -0.49 13.02
N GLU A 311 27.59 -0.09 14.03
CA GLU A 311 28.62 -0.96 14.65
C GLU A 311 28.05 -2.19 15.36
N ASP A 312 26.93 -2.06 16.09
CA ASP A 312 26.25 -3.17 16.76
C ASP A 312 25.11 -3.74 15.90
N LEU A 313 24.53 -2.91 15.03
CA LEU A 313 23.43 -3.28 14.14
C LEU A 313 23.58 -2.60 12.79
N ALA A 314 24.06 -3.33 11.78
CA ALA A 314 24.02 -2.87 10.41
C ALA A 314 22.57 -2.83 9.90
N VAL A 315 22.16 -1.76 9.21
CA VAL A 315 20.77 -1.57 8.78
C VAL A 315 20.70 -1.38 7.27
N ILE A 316 19.89 -2.20 6.61
CA ILE A 316 19.35 -1.89 5.29
C ILE A 316 17.87 -1.59 5.45
N THR A 317 17.42 -0.49 4.85
CA THR A 317 16.00 -0.14 4.87
C THR A 317 15.32 -0.46 3.53
N TYR A 318 14.01 -0.27 3.47
CA TYR A 318 13.19 -0.54 2.29
C TYR A 318 12.44 0.72 1.86
N ASP A 319 12.13 0.84 0.55
CA ASP A 319 11.44 1.88 -0.19
C ASP A 319 12.32 2.99 -0.76
N ASP A 320 13.40 3.38 -0.13
CA ASP A 320 14.35 4.42 -0.58
C ASP A 320 13.72 5.78 -0.94
N GLU A 321 12.70 6.19 -0.16
CA GLU A 321 12.05 7.50 -0.31
C GLU A 321 12.80 8.59 0.47
N VAL A 322 13.18 8.28 1.70
CA VAL A 322 13.82 9.20 2.63
C VAL A 322 15.12 8.66 3.23
N ALA A 323 15.53 7.45 2.87
CA ALA A 323 16.73 6.79 3.40
C ALA A 323 18.01 7.64 3.27
N GLY A 324 18.14 8.39 2.18
CA GLY A 324 19.26 9.32 1.94
C GLY A 324 19.21 10.60 2.76
N MET A 325 18.12 10.89 3.47
CA MET A 325 17.92 12.09 4.29
C MET A 325 18.14 11.85 5.79
N ALA A 326 18.48 10.60 6.18
CA ALA A 326 18.84 10.30 7.57
C ALA A 326 20.13 11.03 7.96
N ASP A 327 20.35 11.25 9.27
CA ASP A 327 21.59 11.87 9.80
C ASP A 327 22.84 11.14 9.29
N VAL A 328 22.76 9.80 9.20
CA VAL A 328 23.68 8.96 8.44
C VAL A 328 22.87 8.30 7.33
N PRO A 329 23.17 8.61 6.04
CA PRO A 329 22.42 8.09 4.91
C PRO A 329 22.37 6.55 4.92
N LEU A 330 21.18 5.97 4.87
CA LEU A 330 20.98 4.53 4.98
C LEU A 330 21.03 3.82 3.63
N SER A 331 21.68 2.67 3.59
CA SER A 331 21.56 1.74 2.46
C SER A 331 20.10 1.26 2.37
N ALA A 332 19.57 1.15 1.16
CA ALA A 332 18.14 0.86 0.97
C ALA A 332 17.87 -0.02 -0.25
N VAL A 333 16.85 -0.85 -0.14
CA VAL A 333 16.20 -1.48 -1.31
C VAL A 333 15.24 -0.47 -1.93
N ALA A 334 15.46 -0.16 -3.20
CA ALA A 334 14.69 0.81 -3.98
C ALA A 334 13.78 0.10 -4.97
N PRO A 335 12.47 -0.07 -4.71
CA PRO A 335 11.50 -0.57 -5.67
C PRO A 335 11.44 0.31 -6.93
N ALA A 336 11.19 -0.31 -8.08
CA ALA A 336 11.13 0.37 -9.37
C ALA A 336 9.77 1.09 -9.58
N LYS A 337 9.37 1.93 -8.63
CA LYS A 337 8.03 2.53 -8.53
C LYS A 337 7.58 3.25 -9.80
N ARG A 338 8.43 4.12 -10.31
CA ARG A 338 8.13 4.91 -11.51
C ARG A 338 7.99 4.00 -12.75
N GLU A 339 8.87 3.02 -12.86
CA GLU A 339 8.86 2.03 -13.94
C GLU A 339 7.64 1.11 -13.84
N VAL A 340 7.20 0.72 -12.64
CA VAL A 340 5.95 -0.03 -12.44
C VAL A 340 4.76 0.74 -13.00
N GLY A 341 4.63 2.02 -12.65
CA GLY A 341 3.56 2.87 -13.17
C GLY A 341 3.62 3.01 -14.70
N ALA A 342 4.80 3.24 -15.25
CA ALA A 342 4.99 3.39 -16.69
C ALA A 342 4.66 2.10 -17.43
N ARG A 343 5.16 0.94 -16.98
CA ARG A 343 4.89 -0.36 -17.61
C ARG A 343 3.44 -0.78 -17.51
N ALA A 344 2.78 -0.49 -16.38
CA ALA A 344 1.35 -0.74 -16.25
C ALA A 344 0.52 0.08 -17.25
N ALA A 345 0.88 1.35 -17.44
CA ALA A 345 0.23 2.21 -18.42
C ALA A 345 0.50 1.76 -19.86
N ASP A 346 1.75 1.40 -20.21
CA ASP A 346 2.11 0.88 -21.53
C ASP A 346 1.31 -0.40 -21.84
N LEU A 347 1.28 -1.35 -20.91
CA LEU A 347 0.56 -2.61 -21.08
C LEU A 347 -0.95 -2.37 -21.28
N LEU A 348 -1.54 -1.46 -20.52
CA LEU A 348 -2.95 -1.10 -20.69
C LEU A 348 -3.21 -0.44 -22.05
N LEU A 349 -2.37 0.51 -22.45
CA LEU A 349 -2.52 1.21 -23.73
C LEU A 349 -2.32 0.28 -24.92
N ASP A 350 -1.44 -0.71 -24.84
CA ASP A 350 -1.28 -1.75 -25.84
C ASP A 350 -2.55 -2.59 -25.99
N ARG A 351 -3.22 -2.94 -24.85
CA ARG A 351 -4.53 -3.59 -24.87
C ARG A 351 -5.61 -2.73 -25.53
N LEU A 352 -5.59 -1.43 -25.31
CA LEU A 352 -6.58 -0.51 -25.87
C LEU A 352 -6.35 -0.20 -27.36
N SER A 353 -5.11 -0.31 -27.82
CA SER A 353 -4.74 0.03 -29.20
C SER A 353 -4.88 -1.14 -30.17
N GLY A 354 -4.82 -2.39 -29.70
CA GLY A 354 -4.87 -3.58 -30.55
C GLY A 354 -6.27 -4.15 -30.65
N GLY A 355 -6.89 -4.12 -31.81
CA GLY A 355 -8.22 -4.65 -32.05
C GLY A 355 -8.45 -6.13 -31.69
N SER A 356 -7.39 -6.90 -31.43
CA SER A 356 -7.39 -8.29 -30.95
C SER A 356 -6.68 -8.45 -29.59
N ALA A 357 -6.22 -7.37 -28.99
CA ALA A 357 -5.37 -7.42 -27.80
C ALA A 357 -6.12 -7.76 -26.51
N LEU A 358 -7.45 -7.67 -26.49
CA LEU A 358 -8.27 -8.17 -25.39
C LEU A 358 -8.23 -9.70 -25.27
N ASP A 359 -7.98 -10.40 -26.36
CA ASP A 359 -7.95 -11.87 -26.42
C ASP A 359 -6.53 -12.45 -26.28
N GLY A 360 -5.49 -11.61 -26.24
CA GLY A 360 -4.10 -12.04 -26.08
C GLY A 360 -3.81 -12.58 -24.66
N PRO A 361 -2.70 -13.35 -24.50
CA PRO A 361 -2.33 -13.91 -23.20
C PRO A 361 -2.15 -12.80 -22.15
N ARG A 362 -2.59 -13.08 -20.93
CA ARG A 362 -2.39 -12.17 -19.81
C ARG A 362 -0.91 -12.10 -19.44
N GLN A 363 -0.47 -10.92 -19.04
CA GLN A 363 0.93 -10.67 -18.71
C GLN A 363 1.08 -10.31 -17.24
N HIS A 364 1.97 -11.00 -16.56
CA HIS A 364 2.38 -10.66 -15.19
C HIS A 364 3.85 -10.23 -15.23
N LEU A 365 4.08 -8.94 -15.06
CA LEU A 365 5.43 -8.36 -15.06
C LEU A 365 5.86 -8.07 -13.62
N GLU A 366 7.03 -8.57 -13.25
CA GLU A 366 7.67 -8.27 -11.98
C GLU A 366 8.99 -7.55 -12.22
N LEU A 367 9.11 -6.32 -11.72
CA LEU A 367 10.30 -5.49 -11.87
C LEU A 367 11.21 -5.66 -10.66
N LEU A 368 12.49 -5.92 -10.92
CA LEU A 368 13.45 -6.12 -9.84
C LEU A 368 13.81 -4.78 -9.17
N PRO A 369 13.74 -4.70 -7.82
CA PRO A 369 14.23 -3.54 -7.09
C PRO A 369 15.75 -3.45 -7.15
N ARG A 370 16.26 -2.25 -6.96
CA ARG A 370 17.70 -2.01 -6.82
C ARG A 370 18.09 -1.99 -5.35
N LEU A 371 19.33 -2.35 -5.06
CA LEU A 371 19.94 -2.12 -3.77
C LEU A 371 20.89 -0.92 -3.89
N THR A 372 20.58 0.16 -3.17
CA THR A 372 21.39 1.37 -3.10
C THR A 372 22.25 1.30 -1.85
N ILE A 373 23.57 1.22 -2.01
CA ILE A 373 24.53 1.17 -0.90
C ILE A 373 25.00 2.60 -0.59
N ARG A 374 24.95 2.97 0.70
CA ARG A 374 25.36 4.29 1.21
C ARG A 374 26.31 4.21 2.40
N GLN A 375 26.42 3.03 3.01
CA GLN A 375 27.32 2.78 4.15
C GLN A 375 28.28 1.65 3.81
#